data_a00cba11a69ce6636874fe5819f4a9fe
#
_entry.id   a00cba11a69ce6636874fe5819f4a9fe
#
_cell.length_a   1.000
_cell.length_b   1.000
_cell.length_c   1.000
_cell.angle_alpha   90.00
_cell.angle_beta   90.00
_cell.angle_gamma   90.00
#
_symmetry.space_group_name_H-M   'P 1'
#
loop_
_entity.id
_entity.type
_entity.pdbx_description
1 polymer ?
#
loop_
_entity_poly.entity_id
_entity_poly.type
_entity_poly.pdbx_seq_one_letter_code
_entity_poly.pdbx_strand_id
1 'polypeptide(L)'
;TFDKWDDCMKANPNLLADNPQYADLFDIAKHLSGRVKTVSIHAGGVGIVDTTINDYMPMKIGTKGEHVIQVDKHYVEDIGIVKFDLLGVATLNLVKEIKDDLHLDPWDYDINNPEFENDRPTYELLASGKTNGVFQVESAGMKDLLIRLKPKLEQLDFEVISVILALYRPDSMGALDEYVEMATGGSRPPSIHPDMDEILKDTNYCMIYQEQLLDIVKKFGGRT
;
A
#
# COMPACT_ATOMS: atom_id res chain seq x y z
N THR A 1 17.57 5.98 4.25
CA THR A 1 18.19 5.23 3.14
C THR A 1 18.06 6.07 1.88
N PHE A 2 19.10 6.12 1.05
CA PHE A 2 19.10 6.88 -0.20
C PHE A 2 19.46 5.95 -1.35
N ASP A 3 18.75 6.07 -2.46
CA ASP A 3 18.98 5.22 -3.65
C ASP A 3 20.08 5.79 -4.56
N LYS A 4 20.34 7.10 -4.47
CA LYS A 4 21.33 7.78 -5.28
C LYS A 4 22.30 8.56 -4.40
N TRP A 5 23.56 8.62 -4.83
CA TRP A 5 24.61 9.38 -4.17
C TRP A 5 24.26 10.87 -4.04
N ASP A 6 23.75 11.47 -5.11
CA ASP A 6 23.44 12.91 -5.13
C ASP A 6 22.34 13.27 -4.12
N ASP A 7 21.36 12.41 -3.91
CA ASP A 7 20.30 12.62 -2.92
C ASP A 7 20.84 12.49 -1.49
N CYS A 8 21.74 11.53 -1.28
CA CYS A 8 22.45 11.40 -0.01
C CYS A 8 23.27 12.65 0.31
N MET A 9 24.00 13.21 -0.66
CA MET A 9 24.82 14.41 -0.49
C MET A 9 23.99 15.68 -0.28
N LYS A 10 22.83 15.80 -0.94
CA LYS A 10 21.89 16.91 -0.69
C LYS A 10 21.35 16.90 0.75
N ALA A 11 21.00 15.71 1.26
CA ALA A 11 20.51 15.55 2.62
C ALA A 11 21.61 15.69 3.69
N ASN A 12 22.87 15.38 3.33
CA ASN A 12 24.01 15.39 4.25
C ASN A 12 25.22 16.14 3.62
N PRO A 13 25.19 17.47 3.46
CA PRO A 13 26.23 18.23 2.75
C PRO A 13 27.64 18.07 3.31
N ASN A 14 27.75 17.84 4.61
CA ASN A 14 29.02 17.74 5.33
C ASN A 14 29.54 16.29 5.47
N LEU A 15 28.83 15.30 4.90
CA LEU A 15 29.13 13.88 5.09
C LEU A 15 30.61 13.54 4.84
N LEU A 16 31.20 14.08 3.76
CA LEU A 16 32.59 13.82 3.41
C LEU A 16 33.57 14.55 4.33
N ALA A 17 33.26 15.81 4.69
CA ALA A 17 34.11 16.62 5.54
C ALA A 17 34.16 16.10 6.98
N ASP A 18 33.04 15.60 7.49
CA ASP A 18 32.93 15.06 8.85
C ASP A 18 33.53 13.63 8.97
N ASN A 19 33.78 12.96 7.85
CA ASN A 19 34.24 11.57 7.82
C ASN A 19 35.40 11.32 6.88
N PRO A 20 36.53 12.07 6.99
CA PRO A 20 37.66 11.97 6.05
C PRO A 20 38.32 10.58 6.03
N GLN A 21 38.22 9.82 7.12
CA GLN A 21 38.75 8.46 7.24
C GLN A 21 38.07 7.46 6.30
N TYR A 22 36.91 7.79 5.72
CA TYR A 22 36.15 6.95 4.80
C TYR A 22 36.19 7.47 3.34
N ALA A 23 37.12 8.32 2.98
CA ALA A 23 37.18 8.94 1.65
C ALA A 23 37.17 7.90 0.51
N ASP A 24 37.96 6.84 0.63
CA ASP A 24 38.00 5.76 -0.39
C ASP A 24 36.67 5.02 -0.50
N LEU A 25 36.00 4.79 0.63
CA LEU A 25 34.67 4.16 0.64
C LEU A 25 33.64 5.03 -0.05
N PHE A 26 33.66 6.34 0.19
CA PHE A 26 32.77 7.29 -0.44
C PHE A 26 33.01 7.41 -1.94
N ASP A 27 34.26 7.38 -2.39
CA ASP A 27 34.58 7.36 -3.81
C ASP A 27 34.03 6.12 -4.51
N ILE A 28 34.22 4.94 -3.93
CA ILE A 28 33.64 3.69 -4.42
C ILE A 28 32.10 3.77 -4.46
N ALA A 29 31.48 4.25 -3.39
CA ALA A 29 30.02 4.38 -3.29
C ALA A 29 29.44 5.31 -4.37
N LYS A 30 30.13 6.43 -4.65
CA LYS A 30 29.79 7.36 -5.73
C LYS A 30 29.83 6.67 -7.11
N HIS A 31 30.86 5.90 -7.39
CA HIS A 31 31.02 5.17 -8.65
C HIS A 31 30.00 4.04 -8.82
N LEU A 32 29.54 3.43 -7.73
CA LEU A 32 28.52 2.37 -7.74
C LEU A 32 27.09 2.93 -7.80
N SER A 33 26.89 4.19 -7.43
CA SER A 33 25.58 4.83 -7.44
C SER A 33 24.97 4.85 -8.84
N GLY A 34 23.69 4.49 -8.92
CA GLY A 34 22.94 4.42 -10.18
C GLY A 34 23.24 3.18 -11.04
N ARG A 35 24.11 2.27 -10.58
CA ARG A 35 24.34 1.01 -11.29
C ARG A 35 23.36 -0.06 -10.82
N VAL A 36 22.95 -0.92 -11.75
CA VAL A 36 22.08 -2.06 -11.46
C VAL A 36 22.82 -3.03 -10.54
N LYS A 37 22.28 -3.24 -9.34
CA LYS A 37 22.82 -4.21 -8.37
C LYS A 37 22.35 -5.63 -8.67
N THR A 38 21.05 -5.78 -8.93
CA THR A 38 20.43 -7.09 -9.18
C THR A 38 19.27 -6.93 -10.17
N VAL A 39 19.00 -7.99 -10.92
CA VAL A 39 17.81 -8.11 -11.75
C VAL A 39 16.97 -9.24 -11.17
N SER A 40 15.74 -8.93 -10.79
CA SER A 40 14.78 -9.89 -10.24
C SER A 40 13.53 -9.97 -11.11
N ILE A 41 12.74 -11.02 -10.90
CA ILE A 41 11.45 -11.20 -11.55
C ILE A 41 10.37 -10.68 -10.59
N HIS A 42 9.40 -9.95 -11.13
CA HIS A 42 8.20 -9.58 -10.36
C HIS A 42 7.38 -10.84 -10.07
N ALA A 43 7.15 -11.16 -8.79
CA ALA A 43 6.58 -12.44 -8.37
C ALA A 43 5.14 -12.68 -8.86
N GLY A 44 4.35 -11.62 -9.06
CA GLY A 44 2.94 -11.69 -9.45
C GLY A 44 2.60 -10.92 -10.71
N GLY A 45 3.57 -10.26 -11.36
CA GLY A 45 3.33 -9.47 -12.57
C GLY A 45 3.22 -10.34 -13.81
N VAL A 46 2.10 -10.21 -14.54
CA VAL A 46 1.83 -10.86 -15.83
C VAL A 46 1.60 -9.82 -16.89
N GLY A 47 2.38 -9.85 -17.96
CA GLY A 47 2.19 -9.00 -19.13
C GLY A 47 1.24 -9.64 -20.14
N ILE A 48 0.24 -8.89 -20.58
CA ILE A 48 -0.74 -9.31 -21.61
C ILE A 48 -0.65 -8.38 -22.81
N VAL A 49 -0.63 -8.96 -23.98
CA VAL A 49 -0.63 -8.27 -25.29
C VAL A 49 -1.69 -8.88 -26.20
N ASP A 50 -2.06 -8.17 -27.25
CA ASP A 50 -3.03 -8.61 -28.24
C ASP A 50 -2.45 -9.54 -29.32
N THR A 51 -1.10 -9.64 -29.39
CA THR A 51 -0.37 -10.47 -30.35
C THR A 51 0.69 -11.32 -29.63
N THR A 52 1.77 -11.67 -30.31
CA THR A 52 2.89 -12.38 -29.72
C THR A 52 3.78 -11.40 -28.94
N ILE A 53 4.09 -11.71 -27.68
CA ILE A 53 4.89 -10.83 -26.83
C ILE A 53 6.31 -10.56 -27.39
N ASN A 54 6.85 -11.48 -28.19
CA ASN A 54 8.12 -11.29 -28.87
C ASN A 54 8.12 -10.18 -29.95
N ASP A 55 6.92 -9.75 -30.41
CA ASP A 55 6.79 -8.62 -31.32
C ASP A 55 7.02 -7.29 -30.60
N TYR A 56 6.83 -7.27 -29.28
CA TYR A 56 7.05 -6.10 -28.44
C TYR A 56 8.48 -6.06 -27.90
N MET A 57 9.04 -7.21 -27.49
CA MET A 57 10.35 -7.25 -26.86
C MET A 57 10.94 -8.65 -26.75
N PRO A 58 12.27 -8.76 -26.56
CA PRO A 58 12.92 -10.04 -26.30
C PRO A 58 12.52 -10.58 -24.92
N MET A 59 12.46 -11.90 -24.85
CA MET A 59 12.20 -12.64 -23.62
C MET A 59 13.40 -13.46 -23.20
N LYS A 60 13.46 -13.78 -21.91
CA LYS A 60 14.40 -14.77 -21.35
C LYS A 60 13.62 -15.88 -20.66
N ILE A 61 14.25 -17.02 -20.50
CA ILE A 61 13.75 -18.10 -19.66
C ILE A 61 14.23 -17.85 -18.23
N GLY A 62 13.29 -17.82 -17.30
CA GLY A 62 13.56 -17.69 -15.87
C GLY A 62 14.06 -19.01 -15.26
N THR A 63 14.37 -18.99 -13.98
CA THR A 63 14.96 -20.13 -13.27
C THR A 63 14.03 -21.32 -13.10
N LYS A 64 12.73 -21.11 -13.21
CA LYS A 64 11.68 -22.14 -13.13
C LYS A 64 11.11 -22.50 -14.49
N GLY A 65 11.73 -22.04 -15.57
CA GLY A 65 11.28 -22.28 -16.94
C GLY A 65 10.20 -21.29 -17.43
N GLU A 66 9.84 -20.30 -16.62
CA GLU A 66 8.90 -19.25 -16.98
C GLU A 66 9.48 -18.31 -18.06
N HIS A 67 8.63 -17.79 -18.92
CA HIS A 67 8.97 -16.76 -19.88
C HIS A 67 8.92 -15.38 -19.23
N VAL A 68 10.05 -14.65 -19.24
CA VAL A 68 10.21 -13.37 -18.56
C VAL A 68 10.52 -12.27 -19.56
N ILE A 69 9.75 -11.20 -19.55
CA ILE A 69 10.00 -10.00 -20.35
C ILE A 69 11.31 -9.32 -19.89
N GLN A 70 12.15 -8.88 -20.85
CA GLN A 70 13.43 -8.24 -20.57
C GLN A 70 13.35 -6.71 -20.57
N VAL A 71 12.37 -6.17 -19.82
CA VAL A 71 12.25 -4.72 -19.61
C VAL A 71 12.00 -4.44 -18.12
N ASP A 72 12.40 -3.27 -17.68
CA ASP A 72 12.10 -2.83 -16.33
C ASP A 72 10.59 -2.62 -16.18
N LYS A 73 10.05 -3.01 -15.01
CA LYS A 73 8.62 -2.96 -14.70
C LYS A 73 7.96 -1.59 -14.91
N HIS A 74 8.75 -0.51 -14.81
CA HIS A 74 8.26 0.86 -14.97
C HIS A 74 8.00 1.25 -16.43
N TYR A 75 8.61 0.52 -17.38
CA TYR A 75 8.46 0.77 -18.82
C TYR A 75 7.57 -0.22 -19.53
N VAL A 76 7.00 -1.20 -18.81
CA VAL A 76 6.14 -2.24 -19.41
C VAL A 76 4.92 -1.63 -20.10
N GLU A 77 4.29 -0.65 -19.46
CA GLU A 77 3.09 0.04 -19.99
C GLU A 77 3.44 0.99 -21.13
N ASP A 78 4.61 1.65 -21.05
CA ASP A 78 5.08 2.60 -22.08
C ASP A 78 5.28 1.94 -23.44
N ILE A 79 5.55 0.64 -23.49
CA ILE A 79 5.72 -0.14 -24.71
C ILE A 79 4.44 -0.86 -25.14
N GLY A 80 3.30 -0.58 -24.49
CA GLY A 80 1.98 -1.09 -24.89
C GLY A 80 1.62 -2.46 -24.30
N ILE A 81 2.36 -2.96 -23.30
CA ILE A 81 2.02 -4.21 -22.60
C ILE A 81 1.11 -3.89 -21.42
N VAL A 82 -0.04 -4.54 -21.33
CA VAL A 82 -0.91 -4.44 -20.17
C VAL A 82 -0.36 -5.31 -19.04
N LYS A 83 -0.06 -4.71 -17.90
CA LYS A 83 0.46 -5.40 -16.72
C LYS A 83 -0.66 -5.73 -15.73
N PHE A 84 -0.79 -7.00 -15.38
CA PHE A 84 -1.64 -7.47 -14.29
C PHE A 84 -0.79 -7.97 -13.13
N ASP A 85 -1.10 -7.55 -11.93
CA ASP A 85 -0.44 -8.01 -10.71
C ASP A 85 -1.34 -9.02 -9.99
N LEU A 86 -0.97 -10.30 -10.06
CA LEU A 86 -1.68 -11.41 -9.42
C LEU A 86 -0.91 -11.82 -8.16
N LEU A 87 -1.33 -11.31 -7.02
CA LEU A 87 -0.66 -11.56 -5.75
C LEU A 87 -1.48 -12.54 -4.90
N GLY A 88 -0.90 -13.71 -4.63
CA GLY A 88 -1.47 -14.67 -3.70
C GLY A 88 -1.29 -14.19 -2.26
N VAL A 89 -2.29 -14.45 -1.41
CA VAL A 89 -2.25 -14.15 0.03
C VAL A 89 -2.18 -15.46 0.81
N ALA A 90 -1.04 -15.71 1.48
CA ALA A 90 -0.83 -16.95 2.22
C ALA A 90 -1.89 -17.21 3.32
N THR A 91 -2.38 -16.13 3.96
CA THR A 91 -3.44 -16.21 4.97
C THR A 91 -4.75 -16.77 4.41
N LEU A 92 -5.07 -16.53 3.13
CA LEU A 92 -6.26 -17.11 2.51
C LEU A 92 -6.15 -18.63 2.33
N ASN A 93 -4.93 -19.16 2.14
CA ASN A 93 -4.72 -20.62 2.13
C ASN A 93 -5.04 -21.22 3.49
N LEU A 94 -4.60 -20.57 4.59
CA LEU A 94 -4.92 -21.01 5.95
C LEU A 94 -6.44 -20.97 6.21
N VAL A 95 -7.11 -19.89 5.81
CA VAL A 95 -8.57 -19.78 5.91
C VAL A 95 -9.25 -20.92 5.14
N LYS A 96 -8.76 -21.21 3.92
CA LYS A 96 -9.28 -22.32 3.13
C LYS A 96 -9.10 -23.67 3.82
N GLU A 97 -7.90 -23.96 4.33
CA GLU A 97 -7.62 -25.20 5.07
C GLU A 97 -8.56 -25.36 6.28
N ILE A 98 -8.75 -24.31 7.08
CA ILE A 98 -9.69 -24.32 8.21
C ILE A 98 -11.12 -24.59 7.75
N LYS A 99 -11.56 -23.97 6.66
CA LYS A 99 -12.90 -24.18 6.12
C LYS A 99 -13.09 -25.62 5.61
N ASP A 100 -12.09 -26.16 4.92
CA ASP A 100 -12.10 -27.55 4.45
C ASP A 100 -12.18 -28.53 5.63
N ASP A 101 -11.42 -28.32 6.71
CA ASP A 101 -11.45 -29.12 7.92
C ASP A 101 -12.80 -29.08 8.67
N LEU A 102 -13.43 -27.91 8.65
CA LEU A 102 -14.76 -27.71 9.27
C LEU A 102 -15.92 -28.07 8.34
N HIS A 103 -15.64 -28.54 7.10
CA HIS A 103 -16.64 -28.86 6.07
C HIS A 103 -17.57 -27.68 5.73
N LEU A 104 -17.03 -26.45 5.75
CA LEU A 104 -17.73 -25.23 5.38
C LEU A 104 -17.60 -24.97 3.88
N ASP A 105 -18.64 -24.37 3.27
CA ASP A 105 -18.56 -23.97 1.87
C ASP A 105 -17.44 -22.91 1.70
N PRO A 106 -16.51 -23.07 0.74
CA PRO A 106 -15.48 -22.06 0.46
C PRO A 106 -16.05 -20.67 0.15
N TRP A 107 -17.27 -20.61 -0.37
CA TRP A 107 -17.95 -19.38 -0.79
C TRP A 107 -18.95 -18.85 0.24
N ASP A 108 -19.08 -19.50 1.39
CA ASP A 108 -19.96 -19.10 2.49
C ASP A 108 -19.41 -17.84 3.23
N TYR A 109 -18.84 -16.93 2.45
CA TYR A 109 -18.28 -15.68 2.89
C TYR A 109 -18.95 -14.55 2.12
N ASP A 110 -20.11 -14.15 2.56
CA ASP A 110 -20.67 -12.89 2.09
C ASP A 110 -20.04 -11.75 2.89
N ILE A 111 -19.07 -11.06 2.27
CA ILE A 111 -18.40 -9.87 2.87
C ILE A 111 -19.40 -8.73 3.12
N ASN A 112 -20.58 -8.78 2.50
CA ASN A 112 -21.66 -7.81 2.71
C ASN A 112 -22.62 -8.26 3.81
N ASN A 113 -22.36 -9.39 4.50
CA ASN A 113 -23.19 -9.83 5.61
C ASN A 113 -23.07 -8.81 6.76
N PRO A 114 -24.18 -8.13 7.13
CA PRO A 114 -24.18 -7.13 8.22
C PRO A 114 -23.70 -7.68 9.58
N GLU A 115 -23.73 -8.98 9.78
CA GLU A 115 -23.19 -9.60 11.00
C GLU A 115 -21.68 -9.39 11.14
N PHE A 116 -20.93 -9.33 10.04
CA PHE A 116 -19.49 -9.06 10.09
C PHE A 116 -19.18 -7.60 10.39
N GLU A 117 -19.96 -6.68 9.84
CA GLU A 117 -19.78 -5.25 10.10
C GLU A 117 -20.14 -4.87 11.54
N ASN A 118 -21.07 -5.62 12.16
CA ASN A 118 -21.59 -5.32 13.49
C ASN A 118 -21.03 -6.28 14.58
N ASP A 119 -19.98 -7.04 14.28
CA ASP A 119 -19.37 -7.96 15.25
C ASP A 119 -18.56 -7.19 16.30
N ARG A 120 -19.24 -6.73 17.34
CA ARG A 120 -18.64 -5.99 18.45
C ARG A 120 -17.42 -6.67 19.08
N PRO A 121 -17.37 -7.98 19.33
CA PRO A 121 -16.18 -8.64 19.87
C PRO A 121 -14.93 -8.44 19.01
N THR A 122 -15.07 -8.45 17.67
CA THR A 122 -13.95 -8.18 16.75
C THR A 122 -13.44 -6.75 16.90
N TYR A 123 -14.33 -5.76 16.97
CA TYR A 123 -13.90 -4.36 17.17
C TYR A 123 -13.26 -4.14 18.53
N GLU A 124 -13.77 -4.78 19.60
CA GLU A 124 -13.15 -4.74 20.93
C GLU A 124 -11.75 -5.37 20.93
N LEU A 125 -11.54 -6.47 20.21
CA LEU A 125 -10.24 -7.09 20.01
C LEU A 125 -9.29 -6.12 19.30
N LEU A 126 -9.71 -5.53 18.17
CA LEU A 126 -8.94 -4.53 17.42
C LEU A 126 -8.57 -3.33 18.31
N ALA A 127 -9.57 -2.74 18.99
CA ALA A 127 -9.37 -1.60 19.87
C ALA A 127 -8.45 -1.87 21.08
N SER A 128 -8.31 -3.14 21.48
CA SER A 128 -7.40 -3.55 22.55
C SER A 128 -5.94 -3.66 22.11
N GLY A 129 -5.66 -3.64 20.80
CA GLY A 129 -4.34 -3.90 20.23
C GLY A 129 -3.83 -5.34 20.40
N LYS A 130 -4.66 -6.27 20.88
CA LYS A 130 -4.30 -7.69 21.07
C LYS A 130 -4.46 -8.48 19.76
N THR A 131 -3.83 -8.00 18.70
CA THR A 131 -4.02 -8.47 17.33
C THR A 131 -2.90 -9.39 16.83
N ASN A 132 -2.24 -10.14 17.72
CA ASN A 132 -1.27 -11.16 17.32
C ASN A 132 -1.95 -12.23 16.45
N GLY A 133 -1.38 -12.51 15.27
CA GLY A 133 -1.94 -13.48 14.32
C GLY A 133 -3.10 -12.93 13.46
N VAL A 134 -3.53 -11.67 13.68
CA VAL A 134 -4.53 -11.03 12.81
C VAL A 134 -3.82 -10.38 11.63
N PHE A 135 -4.16 -10.83 10.43
CA PHE A 135 -3.51 -10.40 9.19
C PHE A 135 -3.43 -8.87 9.06
N GLN A 136 -2.24 -8.36 8.72
CA GLN A 136 -1.91 -6.95 8.50
C GLN A 136 -2.04 -6.00 9.70
N VAL A 137 -2.53 -6.44 10.86
CA VAL A 137 -2.73 -5.56 12.04
C VAL A 137 -1.91 -5.97 13.26
N GLU A 138 -0.90 -6.82 13.09
CA GLU A 138 -0.11 -7.39 14.19
C GLU A 138 1.21 -6.65 14.49
N SER A 139 1.64 -5.70 13.65
CA SER A 139 2.86 -4.91 13.92
C SER A 139 2.66 -3.96 15.11
N ALA A 140 3.74 -3.66 15.84
CA ALA A 140 3.68 -2.78 17.01
C ALA A 140 3.03 -1.42 16.67
N GLY A 141 3.45 -0.78 15.58
CA GLY A 141 2.90 0.51 15.17
C GLY A 141 1.42 0.44 14.76
N MET A 142 0.99 -0.67 14.14
CA MET A 142 -0.43 -0.85 13.83
C MET A 142 -1.26 -1.08 15.09
N LYS A 143 -0.74 -1.80 16.09
CA LYS A 143 -1.40 -1.96 17.40
C LYS A 143 -1.59 -0.64 18.12
N ASP A 144 -0.54 0.20 18.16
CA ASP A 144 -0.64 1.55 18.73
C ASP A 144 -1.67 2.41 18.02
N LEU A 145 -1.73 2.30 16.69
CA LEU A 145 -2.71 3.01 15.87
C LEU A 145 -4.15 2.57 16.19
N LEU A 146 -4.39 1.26 16.27
CA LEU A 146 -5.70 0.71 16.65
C LEU A 146 -6.14 1.18 18.04
N ILE A 147 -5.23 1.23 19.00
CA ILE A 147 -5.51 1.74 20.36
C ILE A 147 -5.86 3.25 20.31
N ARG A 148 -5.15 4.05 19.52
CA ARG A 148 -5.46 5.49 19.32
C ARG A 148 -6.84 5.70 18.71
N LEU A 149 -7.25 4.81 17.80
CA LEU A 149 -8.55 4.85 17.10
C LEU A 149 -9.68 4.12 17.85
N LYS A 150 -9.43 3.68 19.08
CA LYS A 150 -10.43 3.01 19.91
C LYS A 150 -11.81 3.68 19.93
N PRO A 151 -11.96 5.03 20.05
CA PRO A 151 -13.28 5.66 20.06
C PRO A 151 -14.09 5.41 18.80
N LYS A 152 -13.44 5.26 17.64
CA LYS A 152 -14.08 4.95 16.37
C LYS A 152 -14.43 3.47 16.26
N LEU A 153 -13.50 2.61 16.67
CA LEU A 153 -13.72 1.16 16.68
C LEU A 153 -14.88 0.78 17.62
N GLU A 154 -15.03 1.44 18.76
CA GLU A 154 -16.16 1.24 19.67
C GLU A 154 -17.51 1.65 19.07
N GLN A 155 -17.50 2.50 18.03
CA GLN A 155 -18.68 2.85 17.23
C GLN A 155 -18.95 1.85 16.09
N LEU A 156 -18.17 0.79 15.96
CA LEU A 156 -18.22 -0.21 14.87
C LEU A 156 -17.99 0.43 13.48
N ASP A 157 -17.09 1.40 13.42
CA ASP A 157 -16.75 2.12 12.19
C ASP A 157 -15.80 1.28 11.34
N PHE A 158 -16.35 0.54 10.37
CA PHE A 158 -15.58 -0.31 9.46
C PHE A 158 -14.65 0.50 8.55
N GLU A 159 -15.07 1.70 8.15
CA GLU A 159 -14.27 2.57 7.27
C GLU A 159 -12.91 2.89 7.89
N VAL A 160 -12.85 3.07 9.21
CA VAL A 160 -11.59 3.29 9.93
C VAL A 160 -10.58 2.17 9.69
N ILE A 161 -11.03 0.92 9.64
CA ILE A 161 -10.14 -0.23 9.39
C ILE A 161 -9.60 -0.16 7.95
N SER A 162 -10.46 0.11 6.98
CA SER A 162 -10.08 0.26 5.58
C SER A 162 -9.07 1.39 5.38
N VAL A 163 -9.32 2.54 6.00
CA VAL A 163 -8.44 3.72 5.92
C VAL A 163 -7.06 3.45 6.51
N ILE A 164 -6.98 2.86 7.71
CA ILE A 164 -5.67 2.60 8.31
C ILE A 164 -4.85 1.58 7.51
N LEU A 165 -5.49 0.58 6.90
CA LEU A 165 -4.82 -0.37 6.01
C LEU A 165 -4.32 0.30 4.71
N ALA A 166 -5.03 1.32 4.22
CA ALA A 166 -4.60 2.09 3.06
C ALA A 166 -3.44 3.04 3.39
N LEU A 167 -3.46 3.70 4.54
CA LEU A 167 -2.51 4.74 4.94
C LEU A 167 -1.27 4.22 5.68
N TYR A 168 -1.31 3.05 6.31
CA TYR A 168 -0.17 2.53 7.07
C TYR A 168 0.94 2.02 6.16
N ARG A 169 1.59 2.96 5.47
CA ARG A 169 2.71 2.74 4.55
C ARG A 169 3.73 3.87 4.71
N PRO A 170 5.03 3.63 4.47
CA PRO A 170 6.07 4.64 4.68
C PRO A 170 5.79 5.99 4.02
N ASP A 171 5.24 5.98 2.81
CA ASP A 171 5.00 7.18 2.02
C ASP A 171 3.74 7.97 2.46
N SER A 172 2.85 7.35 3.25
CA SER A 172 1.55 7.91 3.64
C SER A 172 1.46 8.26 5.13
N MET A 173 2.55 8.08 5.90
CA MET A 173 2.51 8.27 7.37
C MET A 173 2.10 9.68 7.79
N GLY A 174 2.45 10.72 7.01
CA GLY A 174 2.02 12.09 7.30
C GLY A 174 0.49 12.27 7.23
N ALA A 175 -0.15 11.70 6.20
CA ALA A 175 -1.61 11.71 6.05
C ALA A 175 -2.31 10.87 7.12
N LEU A 176 -1.65 9.81 7.62
CA LEU A 176 -2.19 8.98 8.69
C LEU A 176 -2.36 9.74 10.00
N ASP A 177 -1.38 10.54 10.40
CA ASP A 177 -1.46 11.34 11.63
C ASP A 177 -2.57 12.39 11.54
N GLU A 178 -2.71 13.05 10.40
CA GLU A 178 -3.80 13.99 10.12
C GLU A 178 -5.17 13.29 10.21
N TYR A 179 -5.31 12.12 9.58
CA TYR A 179 -6.53 11.34 9.66
C TYR A 179 -6.90 10.96 11.10
N VAL A 180 -5.92 10.45 11.87
CA VAL A 180 -6.15 10.05 13.27
C VAL A 180 -6.61 11.25 14.12
N GLU A 181 -5.99 12.41 13.94
CA GLU A 181 -6.40 13.63 14.66
C GLU A 181 -7.86 13.97 14.38
N MET A 182 -8.24 13.99 13.11
CA MET A 182 -9.64 14.28 12.72
C MET A 182 -10.61 13.20 13.17
N ALA A 183 -10.26 11.95 13.02
CA ALA A 183 -11.10 10.83 13.43
C ALA A 183 -11.35 10.79 14.93
N THR A 184 -10.43 11.31 15.76
CA THR A 184 -10.53 11.32 17.22
C THR A 184 -11.01 12.63 17.83
N GLY A 185 -11.60 13.53 17.03
CA GLY A 185 -12.23 14.77 17.50
C GLY A 185 -11.37 16.01 17.35
N GLY A 186 -10.32 15.97 16.54
CA GLY A 186 -9.54 17.15 16.14
C GLY A 186 -10.34 18.11 15.28
N SER A 187 -9.78 19.29 15.07
CA SER A 187 -10.44 20.35 14.29
C SER A 187 -10.46 20.01 12.82
N ARG A 188 -11.64 20.00 12.22
CA ARG A 188 -11.78 19.87 10.78
C ARG A 188 -11.05 21.02 10.07
N PRO A 189 -10.29 20.75 8.98
CA PRO A 189 -9.73 21.82 8.16
C PRO A 189 -10.85 22.68 7.55
N PRO A 190 -10.58 23.96 7.23
CA PRO A 190 -11.55 24.80 6.56
C PRO A 190 -12.03 24.13 5.27
N SER A 191 -13.36 24.16 5.06
CA SER A 191 -13.95 23.66 3.81
C SER A 191 -13.40 24.45 2.62
N ILE A 192 -12.87 23.74 1.63
CA ILE A 192 -12.44 24.32 0.37
C ILE A 192 -13.65 24.52 -0.56
N HIS A 193 -14.51 23.51 -0.64
CA HIS A 193 -15.74 23.54 -1.44
C HIS A 193 -16.74 22.49 -0.94
N PRO A 194 -18.06 22.80 -0.90
CA PRO A 194 -19.08 21.86 -0.41
C PRO A 194 -19.08 20.50 -1.14
N ASP A 195 -18.84 20.50 -2.44
CA ASP A 195 -18.76 19.25 -3.22
C ASP A 195 -17.56 18.38 -2.84
N MET A 196 -16.42 18.98 -2.45
CA MET A 196 -15.28 18.23 -1.90
C MET A 196 -15.61 17.63 -0.54
N ASP A 197 -16.30 18.38 0.28
CA ASP A 197 -16.74 17.91 1.60
C ASP A 197 -17.63 16.68 1.48
N GLU A 198 -18.55 16.68 0.52
CA GLU A 198 -19.43 15.54 0.27
C GLU A 198 -18.64 14.29 -0.19
N ILE A 199 -17.63 14.45 -1.04
CA ILE A 199 -16.77 13.35 -1.50
C ILE A 199 -15.89 12.80 -0.37
N LEU A 200 -15.44 13.65 0.55
CA LEU A 200 -14.44 13.29 1.56
C LEU A 200 -15.04 13.01 2.95
N LYS A 201 -16.35 13.15 3.14
CA LYS A 201 -17.00 13.03 4.45
C LYS A 201 -16.75 11.70 5.17
N ASP A 202 -16.79 10.59 4.42
CA ASP A 202 -16.67 9.24 4.98
C ASP A 202 -15.23 8.92 5.42
N THR A 203 -14.25 9.66 4.91
CA THR A 203 -12.83 9.56 5.28
C THR A 203 -12.37 10.70 6.21
N ASN A 204 -13.29 11.25 7.01
CA ASN A 204 -13.03 12.38 7.92
C ASN A 204 -12.37 13.58 7.20
N TYR A 205 -12.80 13.86 5.98
CA TYR A 205 -12.33 14.95 5.12
C TYR A 205 -10.87 14.83 4.66
N CYS A 206 -10.27 13.66 4.80
CA CYS A 206 -8.96 13.32 4.24
C CYS A 206 -9.11 12.70 2.85
N MET A 207 -8.28 13.11 1.91
CA MET A 207 -8.20 12.46 0.59
C MET A 207 -7.30 11.23 0.69
N ILE A 208 -7.88 10.04 0.59
CA ILE A 208 -7.22 8.75 0.86
C ILE A 208 -7.26 7.84 -0.36
N TYR A 209 -8.42 7.74 -1.00
CA TYR A 209 -8.65 6.79 -2.10
C TYR A 209 -8.50 7.44 -3.47
N GLN A 210 -8.04 6.66 -4.43
CA GLN A 210 -7.95 7.11 -5.83
C GLN A 210 -9.33 7.48 -6.39
N GLU A 211 -10.37 6.79 -5.99
CA GLU A 211 -11.76 7.04 -6.35
C GLU A 211 -12.19 8.45 -5.96
N GLN A 212 -11.83 8.92 -4.77
CA GLN A 212 -12.10 10.29 -4.33
C GLN A 212 -11.42 11.32 -5.23
N LEU A 213 -10.16 11.07 -5.63
CA LEU A 213 -9.47 11.95 -6.57
C LEU A 213 -10.16 11.96 -7.94
N LEU A 214 -10.59 10.81 -8.44
CA LEU A 214 -11.32 10.70 -9.70
C LEU A 214 -12.65 11.45 -9.64
N ASP A 215 -13.38 11.34 -8.54
CA ASP A 215 -14.66 12.03 -8.36
C ASP A 215 -14.48 13.55 -8.25
N ILE A 216 -13.41 14.02 -7.60
CA ILE A 216 -13.03 15.43 -7.59
C ILE A 216 -12.72 15.91 -9.02
N VAL A 217 -11.89 15.16 -9.76
CA VAL A 217 -11.54 15.53 -11.15
C VAL A 217 -12.77 15.54 -12.06
N LYS A 218 -13.68 14.57 -11.93
CA LYS A 218 -14.95 14.57 -12.67
C LYS A 218 -15.81 15.77 -12.31
N LYS A 219 -15.99 16.03 -11.02
CA LYS A 219 -16.89 17.08 -10.51
C LYS A 219 -16.40 18.48 -10.91
N PHE A 220 -15.12 18.75 -10.80
CA PHE A 220 -14.55 20.09 -11.06
C PHE A 220 -13.93 20.23 -12.45
N GLY A 221 -13.46 19.14 -13.05
CA GLY A 221 -12.85 19.14 -14.36
C GLY A 221 -13.82 19.00 -15.55
N GLY A 222 -15.10 18.72 -15.28
CA GLY A 222 -16.12 18.51 -16.31
C GLY A 222 -15.85 17.34 -17.26
N ARG A 223 -15.02 16.37 -16.84
CA ARG A 223 -14.72 15.15 -17.59
C ARG A 223 -15.59 14.01 -17.06
N THR A 224 -16.34 13.40 -17.96
CA THR A 224 -17.10 12.16 -17.71
C THR A 224 -16.21 10.95 -17.86
#